data_1f6d31c90f0f95f04520e32aff650784
#
_entry.id   1f6d31c90f0f95f04520e32aff650784
#
_cell.length_a   1.000
_cell.length_b   1.000
_cell.length_c   1.000
_cell.angle_alpha   90.00
_cell.angle_beta   90.00
_cell.angle_gamma   90.00
#
_symmetry.space_group_name_H-M   'P 1'
#
loop_
_entity.id
_entity.type
_entity.pdbx_description
1 polymer ?
#
loop_
_entity_poly.entity_id
_entity_poly.type
_entity_poly.pdbx_seq_one_letter_code
_entity_poly.pdbx_strand_id
1 'polypeptide(L)'
;MAVLIPAALVTFFIGIAGIIFMPDEIKNKPLDFDRGTIKIDHSVIDVEIAESDAERQRWLMFRNEEFSLNSAMILVYPKSDLYALWLLNIQYNLDIMWFNEEGKLVYYIKDAKPCENPLDPHNCTYKTTVPAKYIVVSTEGFLKGNNITNSSILTPISI
;
A
#
# COMPACT_ATOMS: atom_id res chain seq x y z
N MET A 1 32.31 -36.48 6.62
CA MET A 1 31.68 -35.30 7.26
C MET A 1 32.51 -34.00 7.14
N ALA A 2 33.82 -34.05 6.96
CA ALA A 2 34.68 -32.84 6.92
C ALA A 2 34.54 -31.92 5.69
N VAL A 3 33.93 -32.39 4.59
CA VAL A 3 33.79 -31.61 3.35
C VAL A 3 32.48 -30.83 3.27
N LEU A 4 31.45 -31.25 3.98
CA LEU A 4 30.11 -30.62 3.92
C LEU A 4 30.06 -29.24 4.62
N ILE A 5 30.80 -29.06 5.71
CA ILE A 5 30.84 -27.80 6.47
C ILE A 5 31.50 -26.67 5.67
N PRO A 6 32.70 -26.86 5.06
CA PRO A 6 33.29 -25.81 4.23
C PRO A 6 32.45 -25.49 2.98
N ALA A 7 31.79 -26.47 2.35
CA ALA A 7 30.91 -26.21 1.22
C ALA A 7 29.68 -25.37 1.63
N ALA A 8 29.05 -25.67 2.75
CA ALA A 8 27.93 -24.90 3.28
C ALA A 8 28.33 -23.47 3.65
N LEU A 9 29.52 -23.26 4.21
CA LEU A 9 30.05 -21.92 4.51
C LEU A 9 30.31 -21.13 3.23
N VAL A 10 30.89 -21.74 2.21
CA VAL A 10 31.16 -21.09 0.92
C VAL A 10 29.86 -20.66 0.24
N THR A 11 28.85 -21.51 0.22
CA THR A 11 27.53 -21.16 -0.37
C THR A 11 26.83 -20.07 0.42
N PHE A 12 26.93 -20.07 1.74
CA PHE A 12 26.39 -19.01 2.60
C PHE A 12 27.07 -17.66 2.35
N PHE A 13 28.40 -17.63 2.26
CA PHE A 13 29.12 -16.39 1.95
C PHE A 13 28.86 -15.89 0.54
N ILE A 14 28.73 -16.77 -0.47
CA ILE A 14 28.36 -16.37 -1.84
C ILE A 14 26.93 -15.79 -1.85
N GLY A 15 26.00 -16.37 -1.11
CA GLY A 15 24.64 -15.86 -0.98
C GLY A 15 24.59 -14.45 -0.35
N ILE A 16 25.33 -14.25 0.74
CA ILE A 16 25.42 -12.93 1.39
C ILE A 16 26.11 -11.91 0.48
N ALA A 17 27.23 -12.29 -0.16
CA ALA A 17 27.91 -11.42 -1.09
C ALA A 17 26.99 -11.04 -2.26
N GLY A 18 26.23 -11.98 -2.81
CA GLY A 18 25.25 -11.71 -3.86
C GLY A 18 24.20 -10.66 -3.46
N ILE A 19 23.75 -10.67 -2.20
CA ILE A 19 22.80 -9.67 -1.69
C ILE A 19 23.49 -8.31 -1.48
N ILE A 20 24.71 -8.30 -0.95
CA ILE A 20 25.47 -7.07 -0.67
C ILE A 20 25.87 -6.36 -1.95
N PHE A 21 26.30 -7.12 -2.95
CA PHE A 21 26.77 -6.58 -4.25
C PHE A 21 25.65 -6.44 -5.29
N MET A 22 24.39 -6.71 -4.93
CA MET A 22 23.26 -6.45 -5.82
C MET A 22 23.18 -4.94 -6.07
N PRO A 23 23.14 -4.47 -7.32
CA PRO A 23 22.99 -3.05 -7.63
C PRO A 23 21.76 -2.46 -6.95
N ASP A 24 21.89 -1.25 -6.45
CA ASP A 24 20.77 -0.57 -5.74
C ASP A 24 19.56 -0.37 -6.65
N GLU A 25 19.77 -0.29 -7.96
CA GLU A 25 18.71 -0.27 -8.98
C GLU A 25 17.84 -1.52 -8.97
N ILE A 26 18.42 -2.68 -8.62
CA ILE A 26 17.65 -3.94 -8.51
C ILE A 26 17.00 -4.06 -7.13
N LYS A 27 17.69 -3.63 -6.07
CA LYS A 27 17.17 -3.65 -4.69
C LYS A 27 16.00 -2.70 -4.51
N ASN A 28 16.06 -1.53 -5.15
CA ASN A 28 15.15 -0.41 -4.96
C ASN A 28 14.38 -0.05 -6.24
N LYS A 29 14.31 -0.96 -7.22
CA LYS A 29 13.50 -0.69 -8.41
C LYS A 29 12.09 -0.32 -7.94
N PRO A 30 11.63 0.92 -8.16
CA PRO A 30 10.25 1.27 -7.85
C PRO A 30 9.35 0.32 -8.64
N LEU A 31 8.34 -0.24 -7.99
CA LEU A 31 7.26 -0.86 -8.74
C LEU A 31 6.62 0.24 -9.57
N ASP A 32 6.57 0.04 -10.86
CA ASP A 32 5.83 0.91 -11.77
C ASP A 32 4.38 0.42 -11.72
N PHE A 33 3.54 1.18 -11.02
CA PHE A 33 2.12 0.86 -10.90
C PHE A 33 1.38 1.36 -12.14
N ASP A 34 0.44 0.58 -12.62
CA ASP A 34 -0.49 1.05 -13.63
C ASP A 34 -1.23 2.28 -13.14
N ARG A 35 -1.59 3.16 -14.07
CA ARG A 35 -2.29 4.40 -13.77
C ARG A 35 -3.69 4.37 -14.30
N GLY A 36 -4.59 4.94 -13.52
CA GLY A 36 -6.00 5.01 -13.89
C GLY A 36 -6.69 6.20 -13.26
N THR A 37 -7.99 6.18 -13.31
CA THR A 37 -8.84 7.24 -12.78
C THR A 37 -10.03 6.61 -12.07
N ILE A 38 -10.31 7.10 -10.88
CA ILE A 38 -11.53 6.80 -10.14
C ILE A 38 -12.32 8.07 -9.91
N LYS A 39 -13.58 7.90 -9.56
CA LYS A 39 -14.43 8.98 -9.08
C LYS A 39 -14.91 8.66 -7.68
N ILE A 40 -14.77 9.60 -6.76
CA ILE A 40 -15.42 9.51 -5.45
C ILE A 40 -16.41 10.67 -5.36
N ASP A 41 -17.70 10.34 -5.35
CA ASP A 41 -18.83 11.29 -5.48
C ASP A 41 -18.67 12.19 -6.72
N HIS A 42 -18.24 13.44 -6.54
CA HIS A 42 -18.03 14.41 -7.62
C HIS A 42 -16.55 14.64 -7.96
N SER A 43 -15.63 14.15 -7.11
CA SER A 43 -14.19 14.33 -7.30
C SER A 43 -13.63 13.27 -8.24
N VAL A 44 -12.90 13.70 -9.25
CA VAL A 44 -12.13 12.84 -10.14
C VAL A 44 -10.71 12.76 -9.60
N ILE A 45 -10.22 11.54 -9.38
CA ILE A 45 -8.96 11.25 -8.70
C ILE A 45 -8.08 10.42 -9.63
N ASP A 46 -6.87 10.88 -9.89
CA ASP A 46 -5.86 10.10 -10.58
C ASP A 46 -5.28 9.06 -9.63
N VAL A 47 -5.19 7.80 -10.05
CA VAL A 47 -4.74 6.73 -9.17
C VAL A 47 -3.62 5.91 -9.77
N GLU A 48 -2.73 5.47 -8.89
CA GLU A 48 -1.87 4.32 -9.11
C GLU A 48 -2.60 3.06 -8.65
N ILE A 49 -2.51 1.99 -9.42
CA ILE A 49 -3.31 0.77 -9.22
C ILE A 49 -2.41 -0.34 -8.71
N ALA A 50 -2.78 -0.95 -7.59
CA ALA A 50 -2.13 -2.11 -7.01
C ALA A 50 -3.12 -3.29 -7.04
N GLU A 51 -3.02 -4.17 -8.06
CA GLU A 51 -3.96 -5.28 -8.23
C GLU A 51 -3.31 -6.68 -8.14
N SER A 52 -2.01 -6.81 -8.37
CA SER A 52 -1.29 -8.04 -8.09
C SER A 52 -0.94 -8.18 -6.61
N ASP A 53 -0.69 -9.40 -6.15
CA ASP A 53 -0.26 -9.64 -4.76
C ASP A 53 1.05 -8.91 -4.42
N ALA A 54 2.00 -8.85 -5.35
CA ALA A 54 3.27 -8.17 -5.19
C ALA A 54 3.09 -6.65 -5.04
N GLU A 55 2.22 -6.05 -5.86
CA GLU A 55 1.91 -4.62 -5.80
C GLU A 55 1.17 -4.27 -4.50
N ARG A 56 0.15 -5.05 -4.12
CA ARG A 56 -0.54 -4.86 -2.84
C ARG A 56 0.36 -5.00 -1.63
N GLN A 57 1.36 -5.91 -1.66
CA GLN A 57 2.34 -6.05 -0.58
C GLN A 57 3.33 -4.89 -0.53
N ARG A 58 3.75 -4.40 -1.68
CA ARG A 58 4.72 -3.29 -1.79
C ARG A 58 4.06 -1.93 -1.60
N TRP A 59 2.91 -1.71 -2.20
CA TRP A 59 2.10 -0.47 -2.23
C TRP A 59 2.94 0.81 -2.07
N LEU A 60 2.79 1.61 -1.02
CA LEU A 60 3.53 2.87 -0.80
C LEU A 60 4.84 2.71 -0.02
N MET A 61 5.26 1.47 0.28
CA MET A 61 6.50 1.25 1.05
C MET A 61 7.71 1.88 0.34
N PHE A 62 8.52 2.59 1.12
CA PHE A 62 9.74 3.30 0.67
C PHE A 62 9.49 4.47 -0.27
N ARG A 63 8.26 4.94 -0.43
CA ARG A 63 7.97 6.15 -1.18
C ARG A 63 8.24 7.37 -0.31
N ASN A 64 9.02 8.30 -0.84
CA ASN A 64 9.35 9.58 -0.18
C ASN A 64 8.41 10.72 -0.60
N GLU A 65 7.75 10.60 -1.76
CA GLU A 65 6.87 11.61 -2.31
C GLU A 65 5.43 11.37 -1.90
N GLU A 66 4.81 12.39 -1.33
CA GLU A 66 3.39 12.37 -1.00
C GLU A 66 2.52 12.55 -2.25
N PHE A 67 1.32 12.01 -2.21
CA PHE A 67 0.31 12.30 -3.22
C PHE A 67 -0.19 13.75 -3.10
N SER A 68 -0.60 14.33 -4.22
CA SER A 68 -1.41 15.54 -4.21
C SER A 68 -2.84 15.25 -3.76
N LEU A 69 -3.61 16.27 -3.38
CA LEU A 69 -5.00 16.08 -2.93
C LEU A 69 -5.98 15.59 -4.00
N ASN A 70 -5.55 15.49 -5.26
CA ASN A 70 -6.32 14.91 -6.37
C ASN A 70 -5.73 13.60 -6.90
N SER A 71 -4.80 13.00 -6.16
CA SER A 71 -4.20 11.72 -6.52
C SER A 71 -4.14 10.75 -5.33
N ALA A 72 -4.15 9.45 -5.62
CA ALA A 72 -4.19 8.40 -4.61
C ALA A 72 -3.58 7.11 -5.15
N MET A 73 -3.45 6.09 -4.31
CA MET A 73 -3.29 4.71 -4.72
C MET A 73 -4.57 3.94 -4.41
N ILE A 74 -4.98 3.08 -5.35
CA ILE A 74 -6.07 2.13 -5.12
C ILE A 74 -5.52 0.70 -5.09
N LEU A 75 -5.78 0.00 -4.00
CA LEU A 75 -5.52 -1.43 -3.88
C LEU A 75 -6.81 -2.18 -4.26
N VAL A 76 -6.75 -2.96 -5.33
CA VAL A 76 -7.89 -3.73 -5.86
C VAL A 76 -7.73 -5.19 -5.44
N TYR A 77 -8.72 -5.72 -4.73
CA TYR A 77 -8.72 -7.11 -4.30
C TYR A 77 -9.68 -7.96 -5.13
N PRO A 78 -9.38 -9.26 -5.35
CA PRO A 78 -10.21 -10.12 -6.17
C PRO A 78 -11.61 -10.39 -5.55
N LYS A 79 -11.73 -10.30 -4.24
CA LYS A 79 -12.98 -10.50 -3.47
C LYS A 79 -13.05 -9.54 -2.31
N SER A 80 -14.25 -9.34 -1.77
CA SER A 80 -14.44 -8.60 -0.51
C SER A 80 -13.99 -9.45 0.68
N ASP A 81 -13.17 -8.87 1.57
CA ASP A 81 -12.71 -9.50 2.80
C ASP A 81 -12.27 -8.43 3.83
N LEU A 82 -11.85 -8.87 5.03
CA LEU A 82 -11.33 -7.99 6.08
C LEU A 82 -9.84 -7.72 5.87
N TYR A 83 -9.53 -6.78 5.01
CA TYR A 83 -8.15 -6.41 4.71
C TYR A 83 -7.59 -5.40 5.69
N ALA A 84 -6.33 -5.61 6.07
CA ALA A 84 -5.56 -4.70 6.91
C ALA A 84 -4.37 -4.12 6.14
N LEU A 85 -4.02 -2.89 6.45
CA LEU A 85 -2.81 -2.25 5.96
C LEU A 85 -1.82 -2.06 7.10
N TRP A 86 -0.61 -2.56 6.89
CA TRP A 86 0.52 -2.34 7.78
C TRP A 86 1.39 -1.22 7.22
N LEU A 87 1.48 -0.10 7.95
CA LEU A 87 2.18 1.10 7.50
C LEU A 87 3.70 1.03 7.75
N LEU A 88 4.28 -0.16 7.50
CA LEU A 88 5.72 -0.38 7.57
C LEU A 88 6.43 0.37 6.44
N ASN A 89 7.52 1.08 6.77
CA ASN A 89 8.32 1.84 5.81
C ASN A 89 7.53 2.88 5.00
N ILE A 90 6.41 3.35 5.53
CA ILE A 90 5.70 4.52 5.04
C ILE A 90 6.36 5.75 5.68
N GLN A 91 6.48 6.86 4.94
CA GLN A 91 7.26 8.02 5.36
C GLN A 91 6.39 9.21 5.80
N TYR A 92 5.08 9.15 5.58
CA TYR A 92 4.13 10.25 5.85
C TYR A 92 2.78 9.70 6.29
N ASN A 93 1.98 10.57 6.90
CA ASN A 93 0.64 10.21 7.36
C ASN A 93 -0.31 10.02 6.19
N LEU A 94 -1.26 9.10 6.33
CA LEU A 94 -2.19 8.72 5.28
C LEU A 94 -3.64 8.88 5.71
N ASP A 95 -4.48 9.31 4.77
CA ASP A 95 -5.92 9.07 4.81
C ASP A 95 -6.22 7.75 4.11
N ILE A 96 -6.90 6.82 4.78
CA ILE A 96 -7.17 5.46 4.30
C ILE A 96 -8.68 5.24 4.26
N MET A 97 -9.18 4.72 3.15
CA MET A 97 -10.60 4.51 2.90
C MET A 97 -10.83 3.08 2.40
N TRP A 98 -11.79 2.37 3.00
CA TRP A 98 -12.23 1.04 2.58
C TRP A 98 -13.59 1.14 1.93
N PHE A 99 -13.70 0.62 0.70
CA PHE A 99 -14.94 0.56 -0.07
C PHE A 99 -15.33 -0.89 -0.33
N ASN A 100 -16.61 -1.17 -0.22
CA ASN A 100 -17.16 -2.50 -0.52
C ASN A 100 -17.23 -2.76 -2.04
N GLU A 101 -17.78 -3.89 -2.45
CA GLU A 101 -17.90 -4.29 -3.85
C GLU A 101 -18.80 -3.36 -4.68
N GLU A 102 -19.80 -2.76 -4.05
CA GLU A 102 -20.69 -1.77 -4.65
C GLU A 102 -20.10 -0.34 -4.68
N GLY A 103 -18.85 -0.18 -4.22
CA GLY A 103 -18.17 1.10 -4.15
C GLY A 103 -18.61 2.00 -2.99
N LYS A 104 -19.39 1.51 -2.03
CA LYS A 104 -19.77 2.30 -0.85
C LYS A 104 -18.64 2.37 0.15
N LEU A 105 -18.35 3.55 0.68
CA LEU A 105 -17.41 3.71 1.78
C LEU A 105 -17.94 2.98 3.02
N VAL A 106 -17.19 2.01 3.53
CA VAL A 106 -17.56 1.22 4.71
C VAL A 106 -16.76 1.59 5.94
N TYR A 107 -15.55 2.12 5.74
CA TYR A 107 -14.69 2.58 6.83
C TYR A 107 -13.63 3.55 6.31
N TYR A 108 -13.17 4.46 7.16
CA TYR A 108 -12.01 5.29 6.87
C TYR A 108 -11.22 5.63 8.13
N ILE A 109 -9.96 5.95 7.95
CA ILE A 109 -9.09 6.48 8.99
C ILE A 109 -8.44 7.74 8.44
N LYS A 110 -8.49 8.80 9.24
CA LYS A 110 -7.77 10.05 8.97
C LYS A 110 -6.44 10.02 9.67
N ASP A 111 -5.44 10.61 9.04
CA ASP A 111 -4.14 10.84 9.66
C ASP A 111 -3.54 9.56 10.27
N ALA A 112 -3.64 8.45 9.53
CA ALA A 112 -3.05 7.18 9.91
C ALA A 112 -1.52 7.32 9.93
N LYS A 113 -0.92 7.04 11.09
CA LYS A 113 0.51 7.25 11.31
C LYS A 113 1.33 6.03 10.88
N PRO A 114 2.49 6.26 10.24
CA PRO A 114 3.47 5.22 9.96
C PRO A 114 3.94 4.49 11.23
N CYS A 115 4.58 3.34 11.04
CA CYS A 115 5.18 2.60 12.14
C CYS A 115 6.40 3.33 12.72
N GLU A 116 6.33 3.74 13.96
CA GLU A 116 7.50 4.24 14.70
C GLU A 116 8.46 3.09 15.06
N ASN A 117 7.90 1.92 15.40
CA ASN A 117 8.65 0.72 15.71
C ASN A 117 8.23 -0.44 14.79
N PRO A 118 9.07 -0.86 13.84
CA PRO A 118 8.77 -1.99 12.95
C PRO A 118 8.57 -3.34 13.67
N LEU A 119 9.04 -3.48 14.91
CA LEU A 119 8.90 -4.69 15.72
C LEU A 119 7.57 -4.74 16.49
N ASP A 120 6.80 -3.64 16.50
CA ASP A 120 5.47 -3.55 17.10
C ASP A 120 4.42 -3.16 16.04
N PRO A 121 3.93 -4.13 15.26
CA PRO A 121 2.97 -3.86 14.18
C PRO A 121 1.59 -3.45 14.71
N HIS A 122 1.27 -3.67 15.98
CA HIS A 122 -0.07 -3.42 16.54
C HIS A 122 -0.47 -1.94 16.47
N ASN A 123 0.49 -1.04 16.64
CA ASN A 123 0.25 0.41 16.69
C ASN A 123 0.17 1.08 15.31
N CYS A 124 0.48 0.35 14.24
CA CYS A 124 0.52 0.87 12.87
C CYS A 124 -0.10 -0.07 11.83
N THR A 125 -0.95 -1.00 12.29
CA THR A 125 -1.78 -1.85 11.45
C THR A 125 -3.22 -1.38 11.55
N TYR A 126 -3.75 -0.91 10.44
CA TYR A 126 -5.10 -0.37 10.33
C TYR A 126 -5.99 -1.35 9.58
N LYS A 127 -7.15 -1.65 10.13
CA LYS A 127 -8.08 -2.63 9.58
C LYS A 127 -9.53 -2.19 9.74
N THR A 128 -10.38 -2.65 8.83
CA THR A 128 -11.83 -2.54 8.96
C THR A 128 -12.43 -3.81 9.60
N THR A 129 -13.59 -3.68 10.18
CA THR A 129 -14.44 -4.80 10.65
C THR A 129 -15.54 -5.16 9.65
N VAL A 130 -15.62 -4.43 8.55
CA VAL A 130 -16.59 -4.63 7.46
C VAL A 130 -15.83 -5.07 6.21
N PRO A 131 -16.29 -6.10 5.48
CA PRO A 131 -15.61 -6.52 4.25
C PRO A 131 -15.51 -5.40 3.21
N ALA A 132 -14.34 -5.28 2.59
CA ALA A 132 -14.05 -4.30 1.56
C ALA A 132 -13.37 -4.97 0.36
N LYS A 133 -13.54 -4.42 -0.83
CA LYS A 133 -12.90 -4.88 -2.07
C LYS A 133 -11.83 -3.89 -2.56
N TYR A 134 -12.03 -2.61 -2.27
CA TYR A 134 -11.11 -1.56 -2.65
C TYR A 134 -10.61 -0.83 -1.43
N ILE A 135 -9.31 -0.53 -1.41
CA ILE A 135 -8.74 0.37 -0.42
C ILE A 135 -8.10 1.53 -1.18
N VAL A 136 -8.55 2.75 -0.89
CA VAL A 136 -7.95 3.97 -1.45
C VAL A 136 -7.13 4.62 -0.35
N VAL A 137 -5.88 4.94 -0.68
CA VAL A 137 -4.94 5.61 0.23
C VAL A 137 -4.37 6.84 -0.44
N SER A 138 -4.29 7.93 0.31
CA SER A 138 -3.69 9.18 -0.13
C SER A 138 -3.04 9.92 1.05
N THR A 139 -2.45 11.06 0.78
CA THR A 139 -1.83 11.91 1.81
C THR A 139 -2.87 12.42 2.80
N GLU A 140 -2.39 12.80 3.98
CA GLU A 140 -3.20 13.48 5.00
C GLU A 140 -3.94 14.70 4.42
N GLY A 141 -5.21 14.84 4.81
CA GLY A 141 -6.09 15.93 4.34
C GLY A 141 -6.87 15.62 3.07
N PHE A 142 -6.62 14.49 2.41
CA PHE A 142 -7.34 14.06 1.21
C PHE A 142 -8.85 13.94 1.45
N LEU A 143 -9.27 13.31 2.55
CA LEU A 143 -10.68 13.16 2.92
C LEU A 143 -11.39 14.52 3.03
N LYS A 144 -10.74 15.49 3.66
CA LYS A 144 -11.28 16.84 3.83
C LYS A 144 -11.30 17.60 2.51
N GLY A 145 -10.19 17.54 1.76
CA GLY A 145 -10.03 18.23 0.47
C GLY A 145 -11.07 17.81 -0.57
N ASN A 146 -11.49 16.55 -0.54
CA ASN A 146 -12.47 15.97 -1.45
C ASN A 146 -13.88 15.84 -0.86
N ASN A 147 -14.15 16.40 0.32
CA ASN A 147 -15.43 16.35 1.02
C ASN A 147 -15.97 14.92 1.21
N ILE A 148 -15.10 13.96 1.46
CA ILE A 148 -15.45 12.54 1.61
C ILE A 148 -16.16 12.32 2.96
N THR A 149 -17.30 11.65 2.91
CA THR A 149 -18.18 11.35 4.05
C THR A 149 -18.51 9.87 4.11
N ASN A 150 -19.15 9.41 5.18
CA ASN A 150 -19.61 8.02 5.32
C ASN A 150 -20.58 7.54 4.22
N SER A 151 -21.16 8.45 3.45
CA SER A 151 -22.06 8.13 2.34
C SER A 151 -21.39 8.19 0.97
N SER A 152 -20.09 8.45 0.92
CA SER A 152 -19.36 8.57 -0.33
C SER A 152 -19.30 7.27 -1.10
N ILE A 153 -19.36 7.40 -2.44
CA ILE A 153 -19.38 6.28 -3.37
C ILE A 153 -18.19 6.41 -4.33
N LEU A 154 -17.42 5.34 -4.42
CA LEU A 154 -16.34 5.14 -5.39
C LEU A 154 -16.93 4.52 -6.66
N THR A 155 -16.57 5.10 -7.80
CA THR A 155 -16.88 4.57 -9.13
C THR A 155 -15.59 4.45 -9.92
N PRO A 156 -15.16 3.25 -10.31
CA PRO A 156 -14.04 3.08 -11.24
C PRO A 156 -14.36 3.71 -12.60
N ILE A 157 -13.39 4.44 -13.19
CA ILE A 157 -13.50 4.98 -14.55
C ILE A 157 -12.57 4.19 -15.47
N SER A 158 -11.30 4.07 -15.08
CA SER A 158 -10.29 3.25 -15.79
C SER A 158 -9.35 2.64 -14.76
N ILE A 159 -9.64 1.41 -14.37
CA ILE A 159 -8.79 0.57 -13.54
C ILE A 159 -8.84 -0.87 -14.03
#